data_136e8b8f2599c6b2281515195af96656
#
_entry.id   136e8b8f2599c6b2281515195af96656
#
_cell.length_a   1.000
_cell.length_b   1.000
_cell.length_c   1.000
_cell.angle_alpha   90.00
_cell.angle_beta   90.00
_cell.angle_gamma   90.00
#
_symmetry.space_group_name_H-M   'P 1'
#
loop_
_entity.id
_entity.type
_entity.pdbx_description
1 polymer ?
#
loop_
_entity_poly.entity_id
_entity_poly.type
_entity_poly.pdbx_seq_one_letter_code
_entity_poly.pdbx_strand_id
1 'polypeptide(L)'
;MVVTTTTSKFGRVLVTGSGRSLYVFTGDNFPFSAKSAIQLPCTALNKGPGKFECTAAWPPLLATGPLVARGGVRQAGLGTVTRNHVKQVTYFGRPLYRFVGDAAAGQKNGQNFAAFDGMWYLDLTSGRSAIGVSTLQTERSANGVVLASPTATPGRRTLYTLSFDGKNMTTCTGACSALWPPLLTSGRAKAGAGVSRSAIGTIRRSNGSLQVTYHGHPVYMFAFDLGAGAKPGLTNGQYLIDAAASGVWYTVLPNGRPDPGTTTVRSESSSDGKILSVTGGFNHARATLYGFTPDTARVSKCNGQCAIFWPPVLTKGRPKAGAGVSQSHLGTLRRSDGTLQVTYFGHPLYFFAQALNSGLGGDAFPAFGGIFYAVTVGGALV
;
A
#
# COMPACT_ATOMS: atom_id res chain seq x y z
N MET A 1 14.66 -3.14 33.85
CA MET A 1 13.91 -2.07 33.12
C MET A 1 12.42 -2.29 33.34
N VAL A 2 11.63 -1.23 33.64
CA VAL A 2 10.19 -1.33 33.87
C VAL A 2 9.42 -0.92 32.63
N VAL A 3 8.47 -1.79 32.23
CA VAL A 3 7.41 -1.46 31.26
C VAL A 3 6.10 -1.45 32.01
N THR A 4 5.36 -0.36 31.91
CA THR A 4 4.09 -0.14 32.60
C THR A 4 3.04 0.42 31.64
N THR A 5 1.91 0.91 32.13
CA THR A 5 0.84 1.45 31.27
C THR A 5 0.39 2.82 31.70
N THR A 6 -0.18 3.54 30.75
CA THR A 6 -0.98 4.73 30.97
C THR A 6 -2.31 4.61 30.24
N THR A 7 -3.34 5.31 30.71
CA THR A 7 -4.64 5.39 30.04
C THR A 7 -4.57 6.37 28.87
N SER A 8 -5.20 6.04 27.78
CA SER A 8 -5.34 6.88 26.59
C SER A 8 -6.74 6.73 25.99
N LYS A 9 -7.09 7.57 25.02
CA LYS A 9 -8.35 7.42 24.24
C LYS A 9 -8.41 6.09 23.46
N PHE A 10 -7.28 5.38 23.33
CA PHE A 10 -7.20 4.07 22.68
C PHE A 10 -7.24 2.90 23.66
N GLY A 11 -7.36 3.17 24.96
CA GLY A 11 -7.25 2.19 26.04
C GLY A 11 -5.92 2.31 26.77
N ARG A 12 -5.52 1.23 27.47
CA ARG A 12 -4.25 1.16 28.20
C ARG A 12 -3.09 0.85 27.26
N VAL A 13 -2.19 1.82 27.11
CA VAL A 13 -1.02 1.75 26.25
C VAL A 13 0.25 1.55 27.05
N LEU A 14 1.26 0.93 26.45
CA LEU A 14 2.56 0.70 27.07
C LEU A 14 3.36 2.00 27.19
N VAL A 15 4.02 2.15 28.32
CA VAL A 15 4.99 3.22 28.56
C VAL A 15 6.21 2.67 29.32
N THR A 16 7.33 3.38 29.29
CA THR A 16 8.45 3.12 30.17
C THR A 16 8.09 3.41 31.63
N GLY A 17 8.93 2.98 32.59
CA GLY A 17 8.75 3.35 34.00
C GLY A 17 8.77 4.86 34.27
N SER A 18 9.35 5.67 33.35
CA SER A 18 9.32 7.13 33.39
C SER A 18 8.15 7.75 32.65
N GLY A 19 7.17 6.94 32.18
CA GLY A 19 5.95 7.42 31.52
C GLY A 19 6.09 7.79 30.05
N ARG A 20 7.21 7.48 29.39
CA ARG A 20 7.39 7.70 27.93
C ARG A 20 6.63 6.66 27.14
N SER A 21 5.90 7.09 26.14
CA SER A 21 5.11 6.21 25.26
C SER A 21 5.98 5.23 24.49
N LEU A 22 5.45 4.00 24.30
CA LEU A 22 6.08 2.94 23.55
C LEU A 22 5.27 2.62 22.30
N TYR A 23 6.01 2.47 21.21
CA TYR A 23 5.46 2.31 19.87
C TYR A 23 5.95 1.02 19.22
N VAL A 24 5.18 0.57 18.25
CA VAL A 24 5.52 -0.51 17.34
C VAL A 24 5.45 -0.01 15.91
N PHE A 25 6.25 -0.60 15.04
CA PHE A 25 6.38 -0.23 13.65
C PHE A 25 5.76 -1.29 12.74
N THR A 26 4.94 -0.90 11.76
CA THR A 26 4.33 -1.87 10.84
C THR A 26 5.31 -2.44 9.83
N GLY A 27 6.43 -1.75 9.59
CA GLY A 27 7.50 -2.26 8.74
C GLY A 27 8.30 -3.40 9.36
N ASP A 28 8.29 -3.56 10.69
CA ASP A 28 8.93 -4.72 11.32
C ASP A 28 8.21 -6.02 10.93
N ASN A 29 8.98 -7.00 10.46
CA ASN A 29 8.43 -8.30 10.14
C ASN A 29 8.29 -9.12 11.44
N PHE A 30 7.05 -9.42 11.82
CA PHE A 30 6.76 -10.22 13.01
C PHE A 30 6.74 -11.69 12.64
N PRO A 31 7.58 -12.53 13.27
CA PRO A 31 7.48 -13.96 13.08
C PRO A 31 6.15 -14.44 13.71
N PHE A 32 5.22 -14.84 12.86
CA PHE A 32 4.07 -15.64 13.32
C PHE A 32 4.47 -17.10 13.60
N SER A 33 5.72 -17.47 13.33
CA SER A 33 6.30 -18.75 13.69
C SER A 33 7.66 -18.58 14.37
N ALA A 34 7.98 -19.41 15.33
CA ALA A 34 9.25 -19.42 16.05
C ALA A 34 10.52 -19.63 15.17
N LYS A 35 10.34 -19.82 13.86
CA LYS A 35 11.41 -20.10 12.90
C LYS A 35 11.79 -18.92 11.99
N SER A 36 11.04 -17.83 12.01
CA SER A 36 11.35 -16.66 11.17
C SER A 36 12.16 -15.63 11.93
N ALA A 37 13.32 -15.23 11.41
CA ALA A 37 14.09 -14.11 11.96
C ALA A 37 13.28 -12.81 11.87
N ILE A 38 13.28 -12.01 12.95
CA ILE A 38 12.68 -10.69 12.96
C ILE A 38 13.54 -9.78 12.06
N GLN A 39 12.92 -9.24 11.02
CA GLN A 39 13.55 -8.17 10.24
C GLN A 39 13.25 -6.82 10.91
N LEU A 40 14.29 -6.03 11.12
CA LEU A 40 14.23 -4.73 11.79
C LEU A 40 14.61 -3.63 10.79
N PRO A 41 13.68 -3.23 9.91
CA PRO A 41 14.00 -2.27 8.85
C PRO A 41 14.28 -0.86 9.39
N CYS A 42 13.84 -0.52 10.60
CA CYS A 42 14.22 0.73 11.24
C CYS A 42 15.66 0.68 11.73
N THR A 43 16.61 1.06 10.88
CA THR A 43 18.05 1.08 11.15
C THR A 43 18.62 2.49 10.97
N ALA A 44 19.89 2.69 11.36
CA ALA A 44 20.63 3.91 11.08
C ALA A 44 20.81 4.17 9.56
N LEU A 45 20.75 3.13 8.75
CA LEU A 45 20.86 3.22 7.28
C LEU A 45 19.54 3.57 6.59
N ASN A 46 18.41 3.38 7.27
CA ASN A 46 17.10 3.73 6.71
C ASN A 46 16.86 5.23 6.91
N LYS A 47 17.10 6.00 5.86
CA LYS A 47 16.93 7.46 5.86
C LYS A 47 15.56 7.82 5.29
N GLY A 48 14.72 8.43 6.11
CA GLY A 48 13.45 9.02 5.69
C GLY A 48 13.64 10.36 4.95
N PRO A 49 12.53 10.98 4.52
CA PRO A 49 12.55 12.32 3.95
C PRO A 49 13.31 13.30 4.86
N GLY A 50 14.24 14.05 4.30
CA GLY A 50 15.10 14.97 5.05
C GLY A 50 16.38 14.34 5.59
N LYS A 51 16.75 13.12 5.18
CA LYS A 51 17.97 12.39 5.56
C LYS A 51 18.09 12.02 7.06
N PHE A 52 16.96 11.97 7.78
CA PHE A 52 16.96 11.48 9.16
C PHE A 52 17.01 9.95 9.20
N GLU A 53 17.87 9.42 10.07
CA GLU A 53 17.93 7.99 10.33
C GLU A 53 16.71 7.53 11.14
N CYS A 54 16.16 6.37 10.81
CA CYS A 54 14.98 5.85 11.52
C CYS A 54 15.24 5.71 13.01
N THR A 55 16.38 5.16 13.42
CA THR A 55 16.71 4.99 14.84
C THR A 55 17.01 6.29 15.57
N ALA A 56 17.35 7.36 14.87
CA ALA A 56 17.49 8.70 15.47
C ALA A 56 16.10 9.29 15.79
N ALA A 57 15.12 9.11 14.91
CA ALA A 57 13.74 9.57 15.14
C ALA A 57 12.95 8.61 16.06
N TRP A 58 13.20 7.32 15.92
CA TRP A 58 12.52 6.23 16.65
C TRP A 58 13.54 5.33 17.37
N PRO A 59 14.14 5.81 18.48
CA PRO A 59 15.11 5.01 19.20
C PRO A 59 14.50 3.69 19.70
N PRO A 60 15.16 2.54 19.43
CA PRO A 60 14.73 1.27 19.99
C PRO A 60 14.77 1.32 21.52
N LEU A 61 13.81 0.67 22.17
CA LEU A 61 13.83 0.48 23.61
C LEU A 61 14.84 -0.61 23.95
N LEU A 62 16.03 -0.25 24.45
CA LEU A 62 17.09 -1.20 24.78
C LEU A 62 16.90 -1.74 26.21
N ALA A 63 17.14 -3.05 26.38
CA ALA A 63 17.11 -3.70 27.68
C ALA A 63 18.41 -3.39 28.44
N THR A 64 18.30 -2.73 29.61
CA THR A 64 19.41 -2.38 30.49
C THR A 64 19.48 -3.30 31.74
N GLY A 65 18.79 -4.44 31.71
CA GLY A 65 18.69 -5.41 32.81
C GLY A 65 17.39 -6.20 32.76
N PRO A 66 17.02 -6.91 33.81
CA PRO A 66 15.78 -7.70 33.84
C PRO A 66 14.55 -6.85 33.49
N LEU A 67 13.67 -7.41 32.68
CA LEU A 67 12.42 -6.78 32.27
C LEU A 67 11.36 -7.00 33.34
N VAL A 68 10.71 -5.95 33.80
CA VAL A 68 9.68 -5.99 34.84
C VAL A 68 8.40 -5.39 34.30
N ALA A 69 7.34 -6.19 34.26
CA ALA A 69 5.99 -5.75 33.90
C ALA A 69 5.27 -5.13 35.10
N ARG A 70 4.61 -3.99 34.88
CA ARG A 70 3.75 -3.34 35.89
C ARG A 70 2.47 -2.83 35.23
N GLY A 71 1.53 -2.38 36.05
CA GLY A 71 0.34 -1.68 35.59
C GLY A 71 -0.53 -2.44 34.59
N GLY A 72 -0.57 -3.78 34.64
CA GLY A 72 -1.37 -4.64 33.74
C GLY A 72 -0.65 -5.06 32.45
N VAL A 73 0.66 -4.76 32.31
CA VAL A 73 1.50 -5.38 31.30
C VAL A 73 1.67 -6.85 31.66
N ARG A 74 1.58 -7.75 30.67
CA ARG A 74 1.79 -9.18 30.90
C ARG A 74 3.28 -9.49 30.89
N GLN A 75 3.82 -10.03 32.00
CA GLN A 75 5.23 -10.39 32.11
C GLN A 75 5.66 -11.39 31.02
N ALA A 76 4.83 -12.38 30.71
CA ALA A 76 5.10 -13.36 29.68
C ALA A 76 5.09 -12.78 28.25
N GLY A 77 4.57 -11.58 28.06
CA GLY A 77 4.63 -10.87 26.78
C GLY A 77 5.95 -10.12 26.56
N LEU A 78 6.69 -9.82 27.63
CA LEU A 78 7.97 -9.13 27.53
C LEU A 78 9.09 -10.09 27.10
N GLY A 79 9.87 -9.64 26.14
CA GLY A 79 11.03 -10.37 25.62
C GLY A 79 12.06 -9.42 25.02
N THR A 80 13.04 -9.98 24.35
CA THR A 80 14.07 -9.21 23.65
C THR A 80 14.37 -9.81 22.28
N VAL A 81 14.81 -8.94 21.36
CA VAL A 81 15.42 -9.32 20.08
C VAL A 81 16.81 -8.70 20.02
N THR A 82 17.79 -9.42 19.44
CA THR A 82 19.13 -8.86 19.26
C THR A 82 19.17 -7.92 18.07
N ARG A 83 19.67 -6.70 18.30
CA ARG A 83 19.90 -5.68 17.27
C ARG A 83 21.33 -5.16 17.44
N ASN A 84 22.20 -5.35 16.46
CA ASN A 84 23.59 -4.84 16.48
C ASN A 84 24.27 -5.07 17.84
N HIS A 85 24.30 -6.33 18.32
CA HIS A 85 24.87 -6.77 19.59
C HIS A 85 24.21 -6.26 20.88
N VAL A 86 23.14 -5.45 20.78
CA VAL A 86 22.34 -5.02 21.93
C VAL A 86 20.95 -5.66 21.91
N LYS A 87 20.33 -5.79 23.09
CA LYS A 87 18.99 -6.38 23.22
C LYS A 87 17.95 -5.29 23.18
N GLN A 88 17.09 -5.29 22.14
CA GLN A 88 15.91 -4.45 22.08
C GLN A 88 14.73 -5.16 22.74
N VAL A 89 13.97 -4.45 23.56
CA VAL A 89 12.77 -4.96 24.22
C VAL A 89 11.67 -5.24 23.18
N THR A 90 10.99 -6.37 23.36
CA THR A 90 9.80 -6.72 22.59
C THR A 90 8.60 -6.90 23.51
N TYR A 91 7.40 -6.74 22.96
CA TYR A 91 6.16 -7.13 23.62
C TYR A 91 5.32 -8.01 22.69
N PHE A 92 5.02 -9.24 23.11
CA PHE A 92 4.47 -10.30 22.26
C PHE A 92 5.26 -10.45 20.95
N GLY A 93 6.59 -10.43 21.04
CA GLY A 93 7.51 -10.53 19.90
C GLY A 93 7.65 -9.25 19.06
N ARG A 94 6.89 -8.20 19.35
CA ARG A 94 6.93 -6.93 18.62
C ARG A 94 7.98 -6.00 19.20
N PRO A 95 8.98 -5.54 18.41
CA PRO A 95 9.99 -4.59 18.87
C PRO A 95 9.38 -3.29 19.34
N LEU A 96 9.84 -2.78 20.47
CA LEU A 96 9.36 -1.54 21.06
C LEU A 96 10.33 -0.39 20.80
N TYR A 97 9.75 0.77 20.51
CA TYR A 97 10.47 2.01 20.22
C TYR A 97 9.95 3.17 21.07
N ARG A 98 10.76 4.20 21.19
CA ARG A 98 10.35 5.53 21.65
C ARG A 98 10.25 6.47 20.45
N PHE A 99 9.63 7.61 20.63
CA PHE A 99 9.59 8.67 19.63
C PHE A 99 10.30 9.92 20.19
N VAL A 100 11.24 10.48 19.45
CA VAL A 100 11.99 11.69 19.91
C VAL A 100 11.08 12.90 20.07
N GLY A 101 10.01 12.99 19.27
CA GLY A 101 8.99 14.03 19.38
C GLY A 101 8.10 13.95 20.62
N ASP A 102 8.23 12.89 21.44
CA ASP A 102 7.61 12.80 22.77
C ASP A 102 8.58 13.34 23.81
N ALA A 103 8.69 14.67 23.94
CA ALA A 103 9.63 15.33 24.82
C ALA A 103 9.34 15.11 26.32
N ALA A 104 8.08 14.77 26.70
CA ALA A 104 7.65 14.56 28.07
C ALA A 104 6.85 13.27 28.26
N ALA A 105 6.71 12.82 29.52
CA ALA A 105 5.80 11.73 29.89
C ALA A 105 4.38 12.04 29.46
N GLY A 106 3.66 11.00 29.02
CA GLY A 106 2.26 11.14 28.61
C GLY A 106 2.05 11.64 27.17
N GLN A 107 3.06 12.18 26.49
CA GLN A 107 2.97 12.57 25.09
C GLN A 107 2.84 11.33 24.20
N LYS A 108 2.11 11.48 23.08
CA LYS A 108 1.77 10.41 22.13
C LYS A 108 1.82 10.92 20.68
N ASN A 109 2.78 11.82 20.40
CA ASN A 109 2.91 12.50 19.11
C ASN A 109 3.26 11.54 17.96
N GLY A 110 3.81 10.36 18.28
CA GLY A 110 4.12 9.31 17.34
C GLY A 110 2.93 8.42 16.95
N GLN A 111 1.75 8.64 17.53
CA GLN A 111 0.58 7.80 17.25
C GLN A 111 0.02 8.04 15.84
N ASN A 112 -0.22 6.96 15.08
CA ASN A 112 -0.61 7.01 13.67
C ASN A 112 0.40 7.77 12.79
N PHE A 113 1.65 7.81 13.21
CA PHE A 113 2.68 8.50 12.47
C PHE A 113 3.17 7.64 11.31
N ALA A 114 3.24 8.23 10.13
CA ALA A 114 3.71 7.56 8.92
C ALA A 114 5.13 8.04 8.61
N ALA A 115 6.09 7.14 8.63
CA ALA A 115 7.49 7.41 8.27
C ALA A 115 8.25 6.09 8.05
N PHE A 116 9.34 6.16 7.28
CA PHE A 116 10.26 5.04 7.05
C PHE A 116 9.56 3.79 6.50
N ASP A 117 8.71 4.03 5.49
CA ASP A 117 7.98 2.99 4.76
C ASP A 117 7.01 2.17 5.63
N GLY A 118 6.38 2.84 6.59
CA GLY A 118 5.38 2.20 7.43
C GLY A 118 4.69 3.14 8.41
N MET A 119 3.87 2.56 9.25
CA MET A 119 3.07 3.25 10.26
C MET A 119 3.57 2.94 11.67
N TRP A 120 3.53 3.95 12.53
CA TRP A 120 3.88 3.85 13.94
C TRP A 120 2.64 3.95 14.80
N TYR A 121 2.48 3.01 15.70
CA TYR A 121 1.35 2.95 16.62
C TYR A 121 1.81 2.72 18.05
N LEU A 122 1.12 3.33 19.00
CA LEU A 122 1.21 2.91 20.40
C LEU A 122 0.86 1.43 20.52
N ASP A 123 1.49 0.73 21.44
CA ASP A 123 1.17 -0.68 21.72
C ASP A 123 0.25 -0.80 22.92
N LEU A 124 -0.77 -1.65 22.82
CA LEU A 124 -1.75 -1.93 23.87
C LEU A 124 -1.24 -3.06 24.78
N THR A 125 -1.80 -3.13 25.99
CA THR A 125 -1.56 -4.26 26.92
C THR A 125 -1.95 -5.63 26.35
N SER A 126 -2.77 -5.64 25.30
CA SER A 126 -3.12 -6.87 24.56
C SER A 126 -2.04 -7.31 23.55
N GLY A 127 -0.98 -6.53 23.35
CA GLY A 127 0.01 -6.73 22.30
C GLY A 127 -0.53 -6.36 20.89
N ARG A 128 -1.57 -5.56 20.81
CA ARG A 128 -2.10 -5.04 19.55
C ARG A 128 -1.78 -3.56 19.40
N SER A 129 -1.61 -3.11 18.17
CA SER A 129 -1.46 -1.68 17.88
C SER A 129 -2.70 -0.91 18.33
N ALA A 130 -2.50 0.26 18.95
CA ALA A 130 -3.55 1.15 19.39
C ALA A 130 -4.18 1.89 18.20
N ILE A 131 -4.90 1.17 17.36
CA ILE A 131 -5.56 1.71 16.18
C ILE A 131 -6.88 2.35 16.63
N GLY A 132 -7.07 3.62 16.28
CA GLY A 132 -8.35 4.32 16.49
C GLY A 132 -9.36 3.98 15.38
N VAL A 133 -10.56 4.55 15.50
CA VAL A 133 -11.56 4.50 14.42
C VAL A 133 -11.12 5.44 13.31
N SER A 134 -10.85 4.90 12.14
CA SER A 134 -10.46 5.69 10.97
C SER A 134 -11.62 6.46 10.36
N THR A 135 -11.30 7.57 9.69
CA THR A 135 -12.25 8.38 8.92
C THR A 135 -11.82 8.41 7.47
N LEU A 136 -12.77 8.28 6.55
CA LEU A 136 -12.57 8.51 5.12
C LEU A 136 -13.24 9.83 4.74
N GLN A 137 -12.61 10.59 3.86
CA GLN A 137 -13.17 11.80 3.27
C GLN A 137 -12.67 11.97 1.85
N THR A 138 -13.22 12.92 1.12
CA THR A 138 -12.67 13.33 -0.16
C THR A 138 -11.63 14.42 0.00
N GLU A 139 -10.68 14.48 -0.95
CA GLU A 139 -9.62 15.47 -1.01
C GLU A 139 -9.33 15.88 -2.45
N ARG A 140 -8.91 17.14 -2.66
CA ARG A 140 -8.40 17.61 -3.94
C ARG A 140 -6.95 17.18 -4.12
N SER A 141 -6.64 16.62 -5.28
CA SER A 141 -5.29 16.23 -5.69
C SER A 141 -5.01 16.75 -7.10
N ALA A 142 -3.78 16.52 -7.59
CA ALA A 142 -3.44 16.82 -8.99
C ALA A 142 -4.28 15.99 -9.99
N ASN A 143 -4.80 14.83 -9.57
CA ASN A 143 -5.63 13.93 -10.39
C ASN A 143 -7.14 14.22 -10.26
N GLY A 144 -7.52 15.26 -9.51
CA GLY A 144 -8.92 15.59 -9.21
C GLY A 144 -9.30 15.24 -7.77
N VAL A 145 -10.58 14.95 -7.55
CA VAL A 145 -11.09 14.59 -6.22
C VAL A 145 -10.92 13.10 -5.98
N VAL A 146 -10.19 12.75 -4.93
CA VAL A 146 -9.88 11.36 -4.54
C VAL A 146 -10.27 11.10 -3.09
N LEU A 147 -10.30 9.84 -2.68
CA LEU A 147 -10.45 9.47 -1.27
C LEU A 147 -9.15 9.73 -0.50
N ALA A 148 -9.32 10.16 0.74
CA ALA A 148 -8.23 10.37 1.69
C ALA A 148 -8.66 9.99 3.11
N SER A 149 -7.69 9.80 3.99
CA SER A 149 -7.91 9.63 5.42
C SER A 149 -7.23 10.75 6.21
N PRO A 150 -7.99 11.52 7.04
CA PRO A 150 -7.42 12.52 7.93
C PRO A 150 -6.84 11.92 9.21
N THR A 151 -7.02 10.61 9.45
CA THR A 151 -6.60 9.96 10.69
C THR A 151 -5.13 9.54 10.69
N ALA A 152 -4.48 9.51 9.54
CA ALA A 152 -3.03 9.30 9.46
C ALA A 152 -2.28 10.60 9.79
N THR A 153 -1.26 10.53 10.64
CA THR A 153 -0.42 11.68 11.02
C THR A 153 0.92 11.62 10.25
N PRO A 154 1.45 12.74 9.76
CA PRO A 154 0.88 14.08 9.81
C PRO A 154 -0.11 14.36 8.68
N GLY A 155 -1.34 14.72 9.02
CA GLY A 155 -2.35 15.24 8.11
C GLY A 155 -3.08 14.21 7.24
N ARG A 156 -3.78 14.70 6.24
CA ARG A 156 -4.59 13.90 5.32
C ARG A 156 -3.72 13.10 4.37
N ARG A 157 -4.12 11.85 4.10
CA ARG A 157 -3.37 10.95 3.21
C ARG A 157 -4.29 10.36 2.16
N THR A 158 -3.88 10.47 0.92
CA THR A 158 -4.54 9.86 -0.24
C THR A 158 -4.67 8.35 -0.05
N LEU A 159 -5.79 7.81 -0.47
CA LEU A 159 -6.08 6.38 -0.41
C LEU A 159 -5.98 5.75 -1.80
N TYR A 160 -5.45 4.54 -1.80
CA TYR A 160 -5.20 3.74 -2.98
C TYR A 160 -5.89 2.38 -2.89
N THR A 161 -6.08 1.77 -4.04
CA THR A 161 -6.52 0.38 -4.18
C THR A 161 -5.58 -0.35 -5.13
N LEU A 162 -5.42 -1.65 -4.90
CA LEU A 162 -4.59 -2.54 -5.72
C LEU A 162 -5.48 -3.29 -6.71
N SER A 163 -5.11 -3.31 -7.99
CA SER A 163 -5.86 -4.03 -9.04
C SER A 163 -5.93 -5.53 -8.80
N PHE A 164 -4.95 -6.11 -8.10
CA PHE A 164 -4.89 -7.53 -7.77
C PHE A 164 -5.74 -7.92 -6.55
N ASP A 165 -6.23 -6.95 -5.78
CA ASP A 165 -7.13 -7.22 -4.67
C ASP A 165 -8.55 -7.55 -5.17
N GLY A 166 -9.09 -8.64 -4.68
CA GLY A 166 -10.49 -8.97 -4.88
C GLY A 166 -11.42 -8.15 -3.99
N LYS A 167 -12.73 -8.26 -4.26
CA LYS A 167 -13.74 -7.67 -3.38
C LYS A 167 -13.67 -8.33 -2.01
N ASN A 168 -13.51 -7.52 -0.95
CA ASN A 168 -13.35 -7.95 0.45
C ASN A 168 -12.15 -8.91 0.67
N MET A 169 -11.14 -8.83 -0.18
CA MET A 169 -9.94 -9.65 -0.08
C MET A 169 -8.70 -8.78 -0.34
N THR A 170 -7.68 -8.90 0.51
CA THR A 170 -6.38 -8.26 0.33
C THR A 170 -5.31 -9.28 0.00
N THR A 171 -4.50 -9.00 -0.99
CA THR A 171 -3.29 -9.75 -1.36
C THR A 171 -2.01 -9.07 -0.87
N CYS A 172 -2.09 -7.76 -0.55
CA CYS A 172 -0.96 -6.98 -0.06
C CYS A 172 -0.63 -7.30 1.40
N THR A 173 0.37 -8.16 1.61
CA THR A 173 0.90 -8.58 2.92
C THR A 173 2.43 -8.47 2.95
N GLY A 174 3.05 -8.67 4.12
CA GLY A 174 4.52 -8.64 4.25
C GLY A 174 5.13 -7.32 3.73
N ALA A 175 6.13 -7.43 2.87
CA ALA A 175 6.85 -6.29 2.29
C ALA A 175 5.92 -5.33 1.52
N CYS A 176 4.89 -5.85 0.83
CA CYS A 176 3.88 -5.01 0.19
C CYS A 176 3.20 -4.08 1.20
N SER A 177 2.78 -4.59 2.36
CA SER A 177 2.11 -3.76 3.37
C SER A 177 3.05 -2.78 4.10
N ALA A 178 4.36 -2.92 3.98
CA ALA A 178 5.32 -1.92 4.45
C ALA A 178 5.34 -0.71 3.50
N LEU A 179 5.39 -0.95 2.19
CA LEU A 179 5.34 0.10 1.16
C LEU A 179 3.93 0.68 0.99
N TRP A 180 2.90 -0.15 1.16
CA TRP A 180 1.49 0.19 1.06
C TRP A 180 0.74 -0.09 2.37
N PRO A 181 0.94 0.75 3.39
CA PRO A 181 0.28 0.56 4.67
C PRO A 181 -1.24 0.51 4.51
N PRO A 182 -1.90 -0.57 4.98
CA PRO A 182 -3.35 -0.65 4.95
C PRO A 182 -3.97 0.42 5.85
N LEU A 183 -5.08 1.02 5.45
CA LEU A 183 -5.84 1.87 6.35
C LEU A 183 -6.54 0.99 7.40
N LEU A 184 -5.96 0.90 8.57
CA LEU A 184 -6.49 0.09 9.67
C LEU A 184 -7.51 0.88 10.51
N THR A 185 -8.41 0.16 11.18
CA THR A 185 -9.43 0.73 12.07
C THR A 185 -9.73 -0.20 13.23
N SER A 186 -10.11 0.34 14.38
CA SER A 186 -10.53 -0.44 15.55
C SER A 186 -12.00 -0.87 15.52
N GLY A 187 -12.77 -0.36 14.57
CA GLY A 187 -14.19 -0.64 14.36
C GLY A 187 -14.65 -0.12 13.01
N ARG A 188 -15.95 0.05 12.81
CA ARG A 188 -16.45 0.61 11.54
C ARG A 188 -15.91 2.04 11.36
N ALA A 189 -15.23 2.28 10.24
CA ALA A 189 -14.69 3.59 9.93
C ALA A 189 -15.81 4.63 9.70
N LYS A 190 -15.50 5.89 9.93
CA LYS A 190 -16.43 7.02 9.80
C LYS A 190 -16.39 7.60 8.39
N ALA A 191 -17.56 7.99 7.88
CA ALA A 191 -17.67 8.78 6.68
C ALA A 191 -17.51 10.28 7.03
N GLY A 192 -16.55 10.92 6.41
CA GLY A 192 -16.39 12.38 6.37
C GLY A 192 -16.98 12.97 5.09
N ALA A 193 -16.62 14.20 4.77
CA ALA A 193 -17.14 14.93 3.63
C ALA A 193 -16.93 14.17 2.31
N GLY A 194 -17.97 14.09 1.49
CA GLY A 194 -17.94 13.49 0.16
C GLY A 194 -17.85 11.95 0.11
N VAL A 195 -18.01 11.26 1.26
CA VAL A 195 -17.92 9.80 1.36
C VAL A 195 -19.25 9.18 1.74
N SER A 196 -19.69 8.16 1.01
CA SER A 196 -20.89 7.39 1.35
C SER A 196 -20.63 6.43 2.50
N ARG A 197 -21.40 6.55 3.58
CA ARG A 197 -21.29 5.67 4.75
C ARG A 197 -21.62 4.21 4.41
N SER A 198 -22.55 3.97 3.51
CA SER A 198 -22.94 2.62 3.08
C SER A 198 -21.85 1.90 2.31
N ALA A 199 -20.96 2.64 1.66
CA ALA A 199 -19.83 2.10 0.90
C ALA A 199 -18.65 1.68 1.79
N ILE A 200 -18.60 2.10 3.06
CA ILE A 200 -17.53 1.76 3.99
C ILE A 200 -17.79 0.39 4.61
N GLY A 201 -16.81 -0.49 4.46
CA GLY A 201 -16.75 -1.80 5.10
C GLY A 201 -15.41 -2.06 5.78
N THR A 202 -15.22 -3.29 6.23
CA THR A 202 -13.94 -3.76 6.79
C THR A 202 -13.70 -5.22 6.42
N ILE A 203 -12.43 -5.57 6.27
CA ILE A 203 -11.95 -6.96 6.21
C ILE A 203 -11.04 -7.24 7.39
N ARG A 204 -10.98 -8.50 7.81
CA ARG A 204 -10.02 -8.97 8.81
C ARG A 204 -8.80 -9.54 8.10
N ARG A 205 -7.64 -8.95 8.38
CA ARG A 205 -6.35 -9.43 7.88
C ARG A 205 -5.91 -10.68 8.67
N SER A 206 -4.96 -11.44 8.13
CA SER A 206 -4.41 -12.66 8.78
C SER A 206 -3.83 -12.38 10.18
N ASN A 207 -3.30 -11.18 10.42
CA ASN A 207 -2.81 -10.78 11.75
C ASN A 207 -3.91 -10.32 12.72
N GLY A 208 -5.19 -10.47 12.35
CA GLY A 208 -6.35 -10.10 13.17
C GLY A 208 -6.72 -8.62 13.16
N SER A 209 -5.95 -7.74 12.51
CA SER A 209 -6.31 -6.32 12.38
C SER A 209 -7.48 -6.13 11.40
N LEU A 210 -8.27 -5.06 11.60
CA LEU A 210 -9.33 -4.67 10.67
C LEU A 210 -8.79 -3.63 9.70
N GLN A 211 -8.89 -3.92 8.40
CA GLN A 211 -8.59 -2.97 7.33
C GLN A 211 -9.89 -2.41 6.76
N VAL A 212 -9.91 -1.12 6.50
CA VAL A 212 -11.04 -0.45 5.86
C VAL A 212 -11.15 -0.88 4.41
N THR A 213 -12.39 -1.09 3.96
CA THR A 213 -12.73 -1.23 2.54
C THR A 213 -13.67 -0.11 2.12
N TYR A 214 -13.63 0.25 0.85
CA TYR A 214 -14.58 1.17 0.23
C TYR A 214 -15.18 0.52 -1.02
N HIS A 215 -16.52 0.44 -1.10
CA HIS A 215 -17.23 -0.38 -2.09
C HIS A 215 -16.74 -1.85 -2.15
N GLY A 216 -16.23 -2.36 -1.01
CA GLY A 216 -15.67 -3.71 -0.90
C GLY A 216 -14.19 -3.81 -1.28
N HIS A 217 -13.57 -2.77 -1.83
CA HIS A 217 -12.13 -2.78 -2.15
C HIS A 217 -11.30 -2.33 -0.95
N PRO A 218 -10.27 -3.09 -0.54
CA PRO A 218 -9.34 -2.68 0.50
C PRO A 218 -8.66 -1.36 0.13
N VAL A 219 -8.50 -0.46 1.10
CA VAL A 219 -7.84 0.83 0.88
C VAL A 219 -6.55 0.94 1.67
N TYR A 220 -5.56 1.59 1.04
CA TYR A 220 -4.18 1.70 1.51
C TYR A 220 -3.70 3.13 1.42
N MET A 221 -2.61 3.41 2.10
CA MET A 221 -1.80 4.59 1.92
C MET A 221 -0.52 4.22 1.16
N PHE A 222 0.18 5.20 0.61
CA PHE A 222 1.48 4.99 0.00
C PHE A 222 2.58 5.57 0.89
N ALA A 223 3.62 4.78 1.19
CA ALA A 223 4.65 5.16 2.15
C ALA A 223 5.35 6.48 1.79
N PHE A 224 5.62 6.72 0.50
CA PHE A 224 6.25 7.97 0.05
C PHE A 224 5.31 9.19 0.02
N ASP A 225 4.01 9.01 0.23
CA ASP A 225 3.07 10.11 0.51
C ASP A 225 3.02 10.45 2.01
N LEU A 226 3.74 9.71 2.85
CA LEU A 226 3.60 9.73 4.30
C LEU A 226 4.75 10.45 5.03
N GLY A 227 5.76 10.92 4.34
CA GLY A 227 6.95 11.54 4.95
C GLY A 227 6.66 12.81 5.77
N ALA A 228 7.57 13.16 6.67
CA ALA A 228 7.53 14.43 7.38
C ALA A 228 7.53 15.58 6.36
N GLY A 229 6.58 16.51 6.48
CA GLY A 229 6.38 17.61 5.53
C GLY A 229 5.61 17.24 4.26
N ALA A 230 5.16 15.99 4.09
CA ALA A 230 4.31 15.62 2.97
C ALA A 230 2.99 16.39 3.02
N LYS A 231 2.63 17.01 1.90
CA LYS A 231 1.41 17.81 1.78
C LYS A 231 0.19 16.90 1.55
N PRO A 232 -1.01 17.32 1.96
CA PRO A 232 -2.26 16.68 1.56
C PRO A 232 -2.40 16.62 0.03
N GLY A 233 -3.07 15.59 -0.47
CA GLY A 233 -3.35 15.45 -1.91
C GLY A 233 -2.19 14.94 -2.76
N LEU A 234 -1.06 14.51 -2.16
CA LEU A 234 -0.02 13.78 -2.89
C LEU A 234 -0.60 12.49 -3.47
N THR A 235 -0.17 12.17 -4.68
CA THR A 235 -0.60 10.98 -5.42
C THR A 235 0.59 10.26 -6.05
N ASN A 236 1.74 10.21 -5.34
CA ASN A 236 2.97 9.60 -5.86
C ASN A 236 2.82 8.09 -6.14
N GLY A 237 1.89 7.41 -5.45
CA GLY A 237 1.56 6.02 -5.70
C GLY A 237 0.61 5.79 -6.86
N GLN A 238 0.13 6.86 -7.49
CA GLN A 238 -0.79 6.75 -8.62
C GLN A 238 -0.16 6.03 -9.80
N TYR A 239 -0.87 5.02 -10.31
CA TYR A 239 -0.43 4.23 -11.46
C TYR A 239 0.94 3.56 -11.24
N LEU A 240 1.29 3.31 -9.96
CA LEU A 240 2.50 2.59 -9.64
C LEU A 240 2.29 1.12 -9.96
N ILE A 241 3.23 0.59 -10.74
CA ILE A 241 3.29 -0.81 -11.12
C ILE A 241 4.29 -1.45 -10.17
N ASP A 242 3.82 -2.38 -9.35
CA ASP A 242 4.61 -2.97 -8.28
C ASP A 242 4.66 -4.50 -8.42
N ALA A 243 5.81 -5.02 -8.81
CA ALA A 243 6.02 -6.45 -8.95
C ALA A 243 5.87 -7.21 -7.62
N ALA A 244 6.23 -6.59 -6.48
CA ALA A 244 6.08 -7.21 -5.17
C ALA A 244 4.62 -7.31 -4.72
N ALA A 245 3.76 -6.42 -5.23
CA ALA A 245 2.32 -6.43 -4.98
C ALA A 245 1.51 -7.15 -6.06
N SER A 246 2.16 -7.56 -7.15
CA SER A 246 1.50 -8.22 -8.31
C SER A 246 0.29 -7.43 -8.81
N GLY A 247 0.46 -6.12 -9.13
CA GLY A 247 -0.66 -5.34 -9.61
C GLY A 247 -0.34 -3.86 -9.85
N VAL A 248 -1.36 -3.14 -10.23
CA VAL A 248 -1.32 -1.69 -10.46
C VAL A 248 -2.05 -0.96 -9.35
N TRP A 249 -1.45 0.08 -8.84
CA TRP A 249 -2.00 0.92 -7.80
C TRP A 249 -2.70 2.15 -8.38
N TYR A 250 -3.90 2.39 -7.92
CA TYR A 250 -4.71 3.53 -8.33
C TYR A 250 -5.20 4.31 -7.11
N THR A 251 -5.25 5.63 -7.20
CA THR A 251 -6.06 6.42 -6.28
C THR A 251 -7.54 6.04 -6.42
N VAL A 252 -8.32 6.26 -5.37
CA VAL A 252 -9.73 5.86 -5.33
C VAL A 252 -10.62 7.09 -5.52
N LEU A 253 -11.51 7.04 -6.49
CA LEU A 253 -12.53 8.06 -6.72
C LEU A 253 -13.63 8.02 -5.65
N PRO A 254 -14.39 9.12 -5.44
CA PRO A 254 -15.50 9.14 -4.48
C PRO A 254 -16.59 8.08 -4.73
N ASN A 255 -16.72 7.59 -5.95
CA ASN A 255 -17.65 6.51 -6.34
C ASN A 255 -17.05 5.09 -6.12
N GLY A 256 -15.85 4.99 -5.54
CA GLY A 256 -15.16 3.74 -5.25
C GLY A 256 -14.40 3.11 -6.42
N ARG A 257 -14.43 3.72 -7.58
CA ARG A 257 -13.67 3.22 -8.74
C ARG A 257 -12.20 3.62 -8.65
N PRO A 258 -11.28 2.81 -9.22
CA PRO A 258 -9.91 3.26 -9.40
C PRO A 258 -9.86 4.49 -10.32
N ASP A 259 -8.98 5.44 -10.00
CA ASP A 259 -8.67 6.57 -10.89
C ASP A 259 -7.39 6.25 -11.68
N PRO A 260 -7.48 5.84 -12.91
CA PRO A 260 -6.29 5.50 -13.70
C PRO A 260 -5.51 6.74 -14.19
N GLY A 261 -6.04 7.95 -14.03
CA GLY A 261 -5.48 9.12 -14.71
C GLY A 261 -5.54 8.97 -16.24
N THR A 262 -4.79 9.81 -16.97
CA THR A 262 -4.66 9.69 -18.43
C THR A 262 -3.43 8.83 -18.76
N THR A 263 -3.66 7.64 -19.29
CA THR A 263 -2.58 6.69 -19.62
C THR A 263 -1.80 7.15 -20.84
N THR A 264 -0.47 7.06 -20.76
CA THR A 264 0.45 7.28 -21.88
C THR A 264 1.08 5.94 -22.27
N VAL A 265 0.80 5.50 -23.51
CA VAL A 265 1.38 4.28 -24.11
C VAL A 265 2.60 4.67 -24.93
N ARG A 266 3.69 3.91 -24.79
CA ARG A 266 4.95 4.12 -25.51
C ARG A 266 5.53 2.80 -26.00
N SER A 267 6.57 2.84 -26.81
CA SER A 267 7.29 1.66 -27.25
C SER A 267 8.50 1.38 -26.36
N GLU A 268 8.87 0.10 -26.28
CA GLU A 268 10.13 -0.37 -25.74
C GLU A 268 10.71 -1.46 -26.64
N SER A 269 12.02 -1.67 -26.57
CA SER A 269 12.70 -2.75 -27.31
C SER A 269 12.64 -4.05 -26.50
N SER A 270 12.36 -5.15 -27.19
CA SER A 270 12.36 -6.52 -26.65
C SER A 270 13.05 -7.47 -27.63
N SER A 271 13.13 -8.77 -27.30
CA SER A 271 13.58 -9.84 -28.23
C SER A 271 12.69 -9.91 -29.46
N ASP A 272 11.40 -9.60 -29.33
CA ASP A 272 10.40 -9.71 -30.41
C ASP A 272 10.19 -8.37 -31.14
N GLY A 273 11.18 -7.49 -31.03
CA GLY A 273 11.16 -6.17 -31.65
C GLY A 273 10.63 -5.08 -30.74
N LYS A 274 9.97 -4.06 -31.32
CA LYS A 274 9.38 -2.96 -30.55
C LYS A 274 7.95 -3.31 -30.13
N ILE A 275 7.75 -3.43 -28.82
CA ILE A 275 6.47 -3.73 -28.19
C ILE A 275 5.92 -2.50 -27.45
N LEU A 276 4.63 -2.57 -27.09
CA LEU A 276 4.00 -1.53 -26.30
C LEU A 276 4.30 -1.65 -24.81
N SER A 277 4.47 -0.51 -24.17
CA SER A 277 4.61 -0.40 -22.70
C SER A 277 3.94 0.86 -22.16
N VAL A 278 3.78 0.91 -20.86
CA VAL A 278 3.50 2.13 -20.10
C VAL A 278 4.61 2.36 -19.08
N THR A 279 4.77 3.62 -18.68
CA THR A 279 5.63 3.96 -17.55
C THR A 279 4.73 4.20 -16.34
N GLY A 280 4.92 3.43 -15.29
CA GLY A 280 4.24 3.63 -14.01
C GLY A 280 4.79 4.83 -13.24
N GLY A 281 4.06 5.24 -12.21
CA GLY A 281 4.25 6.44 -11.41
C GLY A 281 5.66 6.70 -10.85
N PHE A 282 5.82 6.56 -9.55
CA PHE A 282 6.98 7.08 -8.79
C PHE A 282 8.35 6.49 -9.21
N ASN A 283 8.42 5.21 -9.53
CA ASN A 283 9.67 4.52 -9.88
C ASN A 283 9.94 4.46 -11.39
N HIS A 284 9.07 5.05 -12.23
CA HIS A 284 9.17 5.00 -13.70
C HIS A 284 9.34 3.57 -14.28
N ALA A 285 8.91 2.55 -13.54
CA ALA A 285 8.95 1.17 -14.00
C ALA A 285 8.15 1.05 -15.30
N ARG A 286 8.70 0.31 -16.26
CA ARG A 286 8.01 -0.01 -17.50
C ARG A 286 7.25 -1.31 -17.33
N ALA A 287 6.04 -1.38 -17.88
CA ALA A 287 5.28 -2.60 -17.96
C ALA A 287 4.87 -2.87 -19.40
N THR A 288 5.21 -4.07 -19.87
CA THR A 288 4.80 -4.58 -21.17
C THR A 288 3.28 -4.70 -21.24
N LEU A 289 2.71 -4.41 -22.41
CA LEU A 289 1.30 -4.49 -22.68
C LEU A 289 0.95 -5.68 -23.57
N TYR A 290 -0.12 -6.36 -23.19
CA TYR A 290 -0.58 -7.59 -23.81
C TYR A 290 -1.96 -7.42 -24.40
N GLY A 291 -2.25 -8.16 -25.48
CA GLY A 291 -3.58 -8.38 -26.03
C GLY A 291 -4.02 -9.80 -25.73
N PHE A 292 -5.35 -10.03 -25.72
CA PHE A 292 -5.95 -11.33 -25.45
C PHE A 292 -6.71 -11.85 -26.67
N THR A 293 -6.41 -13.06 -27.13
CA THR A 293 -6.94 -13.58 -28.41
C THR A 293 -8.45 -13.65 -28.50
N PRO A 294 -9.24 -13.91 -27.43
CA PRO A 294 -10.69 -13.92 -27.50
C PRO A 294 -11.35 -12.52 -27.57
N ASP A 295 -10.56 -11.45 -27.38
CA ASP A 295 -11.09 -10.09 -27.38
C ASP A 295 -11.47 -9.63 -28.78
N THR A 296 -12.37 -8.66 -28.84
CA THR A 296 -12.71 -7.92 -30.06
C THR A 296 -12.47 -6.43 -29.85
N ALA A 297 -12.50 -5.65 -30.91
CA ALA A 297 -12.38 -4.20 -30.84
C ALA A 297 -13.44 -3.51 -29.96
N ARG A 298 -14.53 -4.21 -29.65
CA ARG A 298 -15.67 -3.67 -28.88
C ARG A 298 -15.90 -4.38 -27.54
N VAL A 299 -15.27 -5.52 -27.31
CA VAL A 299 -15.56 -6.36 -26.14
C VAL A 299 -14.28 -6.93 -25.56
N SER A 300 -14.02 -6.61 -24.30
CA SER A 300 -13.03 -7.31 -23.48
C SER A 300 -13.66 -8.55 -22.84
N LYS A 301 -13.12 -9.72 -23.12
CA LYS A 301 -13.56 -11.00 -22.53
C LYS A 301 -12.89 -11.29 -21.19
N CYS A 302 -11.78 -10.63 -20.90
CA CYS A 302 -11.06 -10.79 -19.64
C CYS A 302 -11.73 -10.00 -18.51
N ASN A 303 -12.57 -10.67 -17.72
CA ASN A 303 -13.32 -10.12 -16.59
C ASN A 303 -13.16 -11.01 -15.34
N GLY A 304 -13.60 -10.56 -14.17
CA GLY A 304 -13.53 -11.32 -12.92
C GLY A 304 -12.10 -11.78 -12.59
N GLN A 305 -11.89 -13.08 -12.40
CA GLN A 305 -10.59 -13.65 -12.09
C GLN A 305 -9.53 -13.36 -13.16
N CYS A 306 -9.92 -13.37 -14.44
CA CYS A 306 -9.02 -13.00 -15.52
C CYS A 306 -8.47 -11.58 -15.32
N ALA A 307 -9.31 -10.59 -15.02
CA ALA A 307 -8.90 -9.21 -14.83
C ALA A 307 -8.07 -8.98 -13.55
N ILE A 308 -8.04 -9.94 -12.62
CA ILE A 308 -7.15 -9.93 -11.48
C ILE A 308 -5.72 -10.29 -11.91
N PHE A 309 -5.55 -11.37 -12.68
CA PHE A 309 -4.24 -11.81 -13.18
C PHE A 309 -3.75 -10.98 -14.37
N TRP A 310 -4.68 -10.48 -15.17
CA TRP A 310 -4.44 -9.64 -16.34
C TRP A 310 -5.18 -8.31 -16.20
N PRO A 311 -4.67 -7.41 -15.34
CA PRO A 311 -5.34 -6.12 -15.12
C PRO A 311 -5.48 -5.34 -16.41
N PRO A 312 -6.69 -4.83 -16.74
CA PRO A 312 -6.87 -3.99 -17.91
C PRO A 312 -6.08 -2.69 -17.78
N VAL A 313 -5.51 -2.23 -18.88
CA VAL A 313 -4.86 -0.91 -18.96
C VAL A 313 -5.97 0.15 -18.97
N LEU A 314 -6.25 0.75 -17.82
CA LEU A 314 -7.32 1.72 -17.67
C LEU A 314 -6.85 3.13 -18.01
N THR A 315 -7.80 4.00 -18.40
CA THR A 315 -7.56 5.44 -18.65
C THR A 315 -8.79 6.26 -18.27
N LYS A 316 -8.59 7.52 -17.85
CA LYS A 316 -9.67 8.45 -17.50
C LYS A 316 -10.34 9.10 -18.73
N GLY A 317 -9.69 9.07 -19.86
CA GLY A 317 -10.14 9.66 -21.10
C GLY A 317 -9.37 9.07 -22.27
N ARG A 318 -9.20 9.86 -23.35
CA ARG A 318 -8.41 9.41 -24.48
C ARG A 318 -6.95 9.17 -24.04
N PRO A 319 -6.38 7.98 -24.26
CA PRO A 319 -4.98 7.72 -23.95
C PRO A 319 -4.06 8.57 -24.82
N LYS A 320 -2.84 8.82 -24.34
CA LYS A 320 -1.82 9.60 -25.04
C LYS A 320 -0.77 8.67 -25.66
N ALA A 321 -0.33 9.02 -26.87
CA ALA A 321 0.81 8.40 -27.48
C ALA A 321 2.11 9.02 -26.93
N GLY A 322 2.99 8.16 -26.41
CA GLY A 322 4.36 8.47 -26.07
C GLY A 322 5.32 8.11 -27.22
N ALA A 323 6.62 8.09 -26.92
CA ALA A 323 7.64 7.81 -27.91
C ALA A 323 7.41 6.47 -28.63
N GLY A 324 7.48 6.49 -29.95
CA GLY A 324 7.38 5.33 -30.83
C GLY A 324 5.97 4.75 -31.02
N VAL A 325 4.92 5.47 -30.56
CA VAL A 325 3.51 5.04 -30.70
C VAL A 325 2.73 6.09 -31.48
N SER A 326 1.84 5.64 -32.38
CA SER A 326 0.95 6.54 -33.12
C SER A 326 -0.35 6.78 -32.38
N GLN A 327 -0.74 8.07 -32.22
CA GLN A 327 -1.98 8.49 -31.59
C GLN A 327 -3.24 7.99 -32.33
N SER A 328 -3.16 7.79 -33.64
CA SER A 328 -4.29 7.33 -34.45
C SER A 328 -4.70 5.89 -34.14
N HIS A 329 -3.81 5.06 -33.63
CA HIS A 329 -4.05 3.67 -33.31
C HIS A 329 -4.54 3.47 -31.86
N LEU A 330 -4.45 4.52 -31.04
CA LEU A 330 -4.95 4.50 -29.66
C LEU A 330 -6.43 4.82 -29.60
N GLY A 331 -7.18 3.94 -28.92
CA GLY A 331 -8.60 4.08 -28.66
C GLY A 331 -8.95 3.69 -27.23
N THR A 332 -10.26 3.60 -26.98
CA THR A 332 -10.78 3.13 -25.69
C THR A 332 -11.96 2.20 -25.88
N LEU A 333 -12.08 1.25 -24.98
CA LEU A 333 -13.24 0.36 -24.82
C LEU A 333 -13.87 0.64 -23.46
N ARG A 334 -15.22 0.76 -23.41
CA ARG A 334 -15.95 0.82 -22.14
C ARG A 334 -16.23 -0.60 -21.66
N ARG A 335 -15.69 -0.94 -20.50
CA ARG A 335 -15.92 -2.23 -19.82
C ARG A 335 -17.31 -2.26 -19.17
N SER A 336 -17.79 -3.47 -18.81
CA SER A 336 -19.09 -3.67 -18.13
C SER A 336 -19.19 -2.98 -16.77
N ASP A 337 -18.06 -2.78 -16.07
CA ASP A 337 -17.98 -2.02 -14.81
C ASP A 337 -17.99 -0.51 -15.03
N GLY A 338 -18.03 -0.05 -16.30
CA GLY A 338 -18.05 1.36 -16.71
C GLY A 338 -16.69 2.04 -16.73
N THR A 339 -15.57 1.32 -16.47
CA THR A 339 -14.22 1.83 -16.67
C THR A 339 -13.87 1.92 -18.16
N LEU A 340 -12.90 2.79 -18.52
CA LEU A 340 -12.37 2.85 -19.88
C LEU A 340 -11.04 2.10 -19.93
N GLN A 341 -10.97 1.11 -20.80
CA GLN A 341 -9.75 0.36 -21.11
C GLN A 341 -9.12 0.89 -22.39
N VAL A 342 -7.80 1.04 -22.37
CA VAL A 342 -7.03 1.43 -23.55
C VAL A 342 -7.08 0.33 -24.58
N THR A 343 -7.24 0.71 -25.85
CA THR A 343 -7.07 -0.18 -27.01
C THR A 343 -5.97 0.32 -27.92
N TYR A 344 -5.33 -0.59 -28.66
CA TYR A 344 -4.38 -0.28 -29.70
C TYR A 344 -4.67 -1.15 -30.94
N PHE A 345 -4.84 -0.53 -32.12
CA PHE A 345 -5.39 -1.18 -33.31
C PHE A 345 -6.67 -1.99 -33.03
N GLY A 346 -7.47 -1.53 -32.06
CA GLY A 346 -8.69 -2.20 -31.62
C GLY A 346 -8.45 -3.30 -30.57
N HIS A 347 -7.23 -3.77 -30.31
CA HIS A 347 -6.95 -4.75 -29.26
C HIS A 347 -7.04 -4.09 -27.87
N PRO A 348 -7.92 -4.57 -26.96
CA PRO A 348 -7.89 -4.20 -25.55
C PRO A 348 -6.56 -4.57 -24.92
N LEU A 349 -5.96 -3.66 -24.14
CA LEU A 349 -4.63 -3.84 -23.58
C LEU A 349 -4.70 -4.24 -22.11
N TYR A 350 -3.76 -5.10 -21.71
CA TYR A 350 -3.62 -5.64 -20.35
C TYR A 350 -2.21 -5.55 -19.82
N PHE A 351 -2.09 -5.59 -18.51
CA PHE A 351 -0.86 -5.91 -17.80
C PHE A 351 -0.82 -7.40 -17.46
N PHE A 352 0.37 -7.91 -17.17
CA PHE A 352 0.52 -9.20 -16.49
C PHE A 352 0.89 -8.96 -15.03
N ALA A 353 0.01 -9.29 -14.09
CA ALA A 353 0.17 -8.95 -12.67
C ALA A 353 1.42 -9.58 -12.02
N GLN A 354 1.92 -10.69 -12.56
CA GLN A 354 3.07 -11.40 -11.99
C GLN A 354 4.42 -10.98 -12.60
N ALA A 355 4.42 -10.21 -13.71
CA ALA A 355 5.63 -9.75 -14.38
C ALA A 355 5.50 -8.26 -14.75
N LEU A 356 5.37 -7.41 -13.73
CA LEU A 356 5.23 -5.96 -13.91
C LEU A 356 6.57 -5.23 -14.08
N ASN A 357 7.67 -5.95 -14.17
CA ASN A 357 8.97 -5.42 -14.59
C ASN A 357 9.14 -5.63 -16.09
N SER A 358 9.95 -4.79 -16.74
CA SER A 358 10.28 -4.90 -18.16
C SER A 358 10.61 -6.35 -18.55
N GLY A 359 9.91 -6.87 -19.56
CA GLY A 359 10.13 -8.21 -20.07
C GLY A 359 8.85 -8.87 -20.59
N LEU A 360 9.03 -9.97 -21.31
CA LEU A 360 7.97 -10.74 -21.97
C LEU A 360 7.40 -11.86 -21.09
N GLY A 361 7.43 -11.71 -19.76
CA GLY A 361 7.01 -12.77 -18.82
C GLY A 361 5.55 -13.26 -18.94
N GLY A 362 4.71 -12.51 -19.66
CA GLY A 362 3.32 -12.86 -19.94
C GLY A 362 3.08 -13.19 -21.43
N ASP A 363 4.16 -13.28 -22.22
CA ASP A 363 4.02 -13.53 -23.66
C ASP A 363 3.69 -14.98 -23.97
N ALA A 364 2.87 -15.19 -25.02
CA ALA A 364 2.35 -16.50 -25.41
C ALA A 364 1.71 -17.28 -24.23
N PHE A 365 1.14 -16.59 -23.25
CA PHE A 365 0.65 -17.21 -22.02
C PHE A 365 -0.78 -17.73 -22.20
N PRO A 366 -1.01 -19.07 -22.20
CA PRO A 366 -2.34 -19.63 -22.31
C PRO A 366 -3.11 -19.53 -20.99
N ALA A 367 -4.22 -18.82 -20.97
CA ALA A 367 -5.07 -18.69 -19.79
C ALA A 367 -6.50 -18.28 -20.17
N PHE A 368 -7.46 -18.60 -19.32
CA PHE A 368 -8.85 -18.15 -19.41
C PHE A 368 -9.53 -18.36 -20.78
N GLY A 369 -9.19 -19.46 -21.46
CA GLY A 369 -9.79 -19.82 -22.73
C GLY A 369 -9.20 -19.09 -23.96
N GLY A 370 -8.04 -18.48 -23.81
CA GLY A 370 -7.29 -17.83 -24.90
C GLY A 370 -5.81 -17.75 -24.60
N ILE A 371 -5.11 -16.93 -25.36
CA ILE A 371 -3.67 -16.70 -25.21
C ILE A 371 -3.45 -15.20 -25.09
N PHE A 372 -2.59 -14.80 -24.17
CA PHE A 372 -2.09 -13.43 -24.07
C PHE A 372 -0.77 -13.31 -24.81
N TYR A 373 -0.66 -12.30 -25.66
CA TYR A 373 0.55 -11.99 -26.42
C TYR A 373 0.96 -10.54 -26.20
N ALA A 374 2.26 -10.28 -26.22
CA ALA A 374 2.75 -8.92 -26.27
C ALA A 374 2.25 -8.21 -27.53
N VAL A 375 1.99 -6.92 -27.44
CA VAL A 375 1.48 -6.13 -28.58
C VAL A 375 2.63 -5.30 -29.16
N THR A 376 2.91 -5.49 -30.44
CA THR A 376 3.93 -4.71 -31.14
C THR A 376 3.43 -3.30 -31.48
N VAL A 377 4.35 -2.39 -31.82
CA VAL A 377 3.99 -1.05 -32.32
C VAL A 377 3.25 -1.07 -33.66
N GLY A 378 3.34 -2.18 -34.40
CA GLY A 378 2.54 -2.44 -35.61
C GLY A 378 1.15 -3.00 -35.33
N GLY A 379 0.81 -3.28 -34.07
CA GLY A 379 -0.49 -3.82 -33.66
C GLY A 379 -0.59 -5.35 -33.72
N ALA A 380 0.46 -6.07 -34.10
CA ALA A 380 0.47 -7.52 -34.07
C ALA A 380 0.59 -8.05 -32.62
N LEU A 381 -0.05 -9.20 -32.39
CA LEU A 381 0.12 -10.01 -31.18
C LEU A 381 1.26 -11.00 -31.47
N VAL A 382 2.36 -10.92 -30.74
CA VAL A 382 3.60 -11.71 -30.96
C VAL A 382 3.97 -12.52 -29.73
#